data_d9a303159600f2281b895aca8848171a
#
_entry.id   d9a303159600f2281b895aca8848171a
#
_cell.length_a   1.000
_cell.length_b   1.000
_cell.length_c   1.000
_cell.angle_alpha   90.00
_cell.angle_beta   90.00
_cell.angle_gamma   90.00
#
_symmetry.space_group_name_H-M   'P 1'
#
loop_
_entity.id
_entity.type
_entity.pdbx_description
1 polymer ?
#
loop_
_entity_poly.entity_id
_entity_poly.type
_entity_poly.pdbx_seq_one_letter_code
_entity_poly.pdbx_strand_id
1 'polypeptide(L)'
;PVTISSKSVQLSASKTYDGNNDLTGNVTLSTGVGSETLSYSGATASSRNVTDANKFISAITILDATDGSGGLNTNYNLPSLDAANAPVTISAKAITMSGLTSSGKIYDGTTNATVAGTASLQSAISAGTGSASDGKPYDVDSVSITGTAVGTYNDKDVFDASTVAFSGLSLTGSGSGNYSLSNHADASHTISVKPVSVSGL
;
A
#
# COMPACT_ATOMS: atom_id res chain seq x y z
N PRO A 1 -24.33 0.92 -49.80
CA PRO A 1 -24.24 0.02 -48.66
C PRO A 1 -24.00 0.83 -47.38
N VAL A 2 -24.72 0.48 -46.32
CA VAL A 2 -24.46 1.04 -44.98
C VAL A 2 -23.41 0.14 -44.30
N THR A 3 -22.33 0.73 -43.85
CA THR A 3 -21.28 0.01 -43.09
C THR A 3 -21.38 0.36 -41.61
N ILE A 4 -21.45 -0.66 -40.75
CA ILE A 4 -21.37 -0.48 -39.32
C ILE A 4 -19.92 -0.78 -38.91
N SER A 5 -19.28 0.18 -38.24
CA SER A 5 -17.91 0.02 -37.73
C SER A 5 -17.93 -0.42 -36.27
N SER A 6 -16.93 -1.20 -35.84
CA SER A 6 -16.73 -1.52 -34.42
C SER A 6 -16.43 -0.26 -33.60
N LYS A 7 -16.87 -0.27 -32.35
CA LYS A 7 -16.66 0.84 -31.40
C LYS A 7 -15.46 0.53 -30.51
N SER A 8 -14.62 1.54 -30.27
CA SER A 8 -13.52 1.40 -29.32
C SER A 8 -14.04 1.39 -27.88
N VAL A 9 -13.60 0.41 -27.07
CA VAL A 9 -13.88 0.38 -25.63
C VAL A 9 -13.03 1.39 -24.88
N GLN A 10 -13.45 1.74 -23.67
CA GLN A 10 -12.64 2.50 -22.71
C GLN A 10 -12.03 1.54 -21.70
N LEU A 11 -10.76 1.72 -21.38
CA LEU A 11 -10.01 0.87 -20.48
C LEU A 11 -9.30 1.68 -19.39
N SER A 12 -9.32 1.15 -18.18
CA SER A 12 -8.43 1.56 -17.09
C SER A 12 -8.25 0.40 -16.13
N ALA A 13 -7.22 0.45 -15.29
CA ALA A 13 -7.08 -0.52 -14.21
C ALA A 13 -6.51 0.13 -12.95
N SER A 14 -6.88 -0.42 -11.79
CA SER A 14 -6.31 0.00 -10.51
C SER A 14 -6.21 -1.16 -9.55
N LYS A 15 -5.07 -1.26 -8.86
CA LYS A 15 -4.88 -2.24 -7.79
C LYS A 15 -3.92 -1.71 -6.71
N THR A 16 -3.93 -2.33 -5.54
CA THR A 16 -2.82 -2.20 -4.59
C THR A 16 -1.70 -3.13 -5.04
N TYR A 17 -0.45 -2.73 -4.82
CA TYR A 17 0.72 -3.53 -5.14
C TYR A 17 0.62 -4.95 -4.57
N ASP A 18 0.83 -5.95 -5.41
CA ASP A 18 0.75 -7.37 -5.08
C ASP A 18 1.96 -8.19 -5.59
N GLY A 19 3.02 -7.49 -6.04
CA GLY A 19 4.27 -8.09 -6.50
C GLY A 19 4.27 -8.60 -7.94
N ASN A 20 3.15 -8.48 -8.70
CA ASN A 20 3.05 -8.97 -10.07
C ASN A 20 2.38 -7.95 -11.02
N ASN A 21 2.38 -8.27 -12.32
CA ASN A 21 1.76 -7.46 -13.38
C ASN A 21 0.32 -7.88 -13.69
N ASP A 22 -0.22 -8.94 -13.09
CA ASP A 22 -1.56 -9.44 -13.38
C ASP A 22 -2.62 -8.41 -12.98
N LEU A 23 -3.56 -8.14 -13.88
CA LEU A 23 -4.69 -7.24 -13.69
C LEU A 23 -6.02 -7.97 -13.67
N THR A 24 -6.04 -9.29 -13.53
CA THR A 24 -7.28 -10.06 -13.42
C THR A 24 -8.14 -9.54 -12.28
N GLY A 25 -9.39 -9.18 -12.58
CA GLY A 25 -10.34 -8.60 -11.63
C GLY A 25 -10.11 -7.11 -11.31
N ASN A 26 -9.11 -6.45 -11.91
CA ASN A 26 -8.74 -5.08 -11.63
C ASN A 26 -8.93 -4.11 -12.81
N VAL A 27 -9.43 -4.60 -13.95
CA VAL A 27 -9.70 -3.77 -15.13
C VAL A 27 -11.13 -3.25 -15.10
N THR A 28 -11.28 -1.97 -15.33
CA THR A 28 -12.55 -1.33 -15.68
C THR A 28 -12.63 -1.23 -17.18
N LEU A 29 -13.61 -1.93 -17.79
CA LEU A 29 -13.89 -1.95 -19.20
C LEU A 29 -15.29 -1.36 -19.44
N SER A 30 -15.39 -0.34 -20.28
CA SER A 30 -16.67 0.28 -20.65
C SER A 30 -16.87 0.27 -22.15
N THR A 31 -18.02 -0.21 -22.59
CA THR A 31 -18.45 -0.18 -24.01
C THR A 31 -18.98 1.20 -24.41
N GLY A 32 -19.56 1.94 -23.46
CA GLY A 32 -20.27 3.19 -23.71
C GLY A 32 -21.50 2.99 -24.62
N VAL A 33 -22.12 1.79 -24.62
CA VAL A 33 -23.33 1.47 -25.40
C VAL A 33 -24.37 0.88 -24.45
N GLY A 34 -25.39 1.67 -24.14
CA GLY A 34 -26.52 1.23 -23.30
C GLY A 34 -26.09 0.49 -22.03
N SER A 35 -26.61 -0.70 -21.83
CA SER A 35 -26.25 -1.60 -20.74
C SER A 35 -25.31 -2.73 -21.17
N GLU A 36 -24.77 -2.69 -22.39
CA GLU A 36 -23.86 -3.75 -22.86
C GLU A 36 -22.54 -3.73 -22.06
N THR A 37 -22.14 -4.91 -21.59
CA THR A 37 -20.84 -5.17 -20.96
C THR A 37 -20.02 -6.10 -21.84
N LEU A 38 -18.75 -6.25 -21.51
CA LEU A 38 -17.86 -7.26 -22.07
C LEU A 38 -17.08 -7.89 -20.92
N SER A 39 -16.64 -9.12 -21.10
CA SER A 39 -15.65 -9.74 -20.24
C SER A 39 -14.24 -9.63 -20.84
N TYR A 40 -13.23 -10.01 -20.10
CA TYR A 40 -11.85 -9.98 -20.55
C TYR A 40 -11.01 -11.10 -19.94
N SER A 41 -9.85 -11.36 -20.53
CA SER A 41 -8.84 -12.27 -20.01
C SER A 41 -7.43 -11.77 -20.31
N GLY A 42 -6.42 -12.32 -19.60
CA GLY A 42 -5.00 -12.09 -19.86
C GLY A 42 -4.56 -10.62 -19.69
N ALA A 43 -5.26 -9.85 -18.87
CA ALA A 43 -4.91 -8.45 -18.65
C ALA A 43 -3.63 -8.32 -17.81
N THR A 44 -2.64 -7.56 -18.32
CA THR A 44 -1.37 -7.31 -17.65
C THR A 44 -0.99 -5.84 -17.69
N ALA A 45 -0.31 -5.36 -16.65
CA ALA A 45 0.27 -4.02 -16.59
C ALA A 45 1.64 -3.97 -17.26
N SER A 46 2.01 -2.84 -17.83
CA SER A 46 3.33 -2.57 -18.40
C SER A 46 4.44 -2.57 -17.34
N SER A 47 4.11 -2.28 -16.10
CA SER A 47 4.98 -2.42 -14.92
C SER A 47 4.15 -2.76 -13.69
N ARG A 48 4.76 -3.53 -12.76
CA ARG A 48 4.21 -3.79 -11.44
C ARG A 48 4.54 -2.71 -10.42
N ASN A 49 5.59 -1.90 -10.67
CA ASN A 49 6.12 -1.00 -9.66
C ASN A 49 5.24 0.24 -9.46
N VAL A 50 5.06 0.61 -8.23
CA VAL A 50 4.28 1.81 -7.85
C VAL A 50 4.93 3.08 -8.39
N THR A 51 6.26 3.17 -8.32
CA THR A 51 7.05 4.36 -8.68
C THR A 51 7.18 4.61 -10.17
N ASP A 52 6.90 3.60 -11.02
CA ASP A 52 7.00 3.79 -12.45
C ASP A 52 5.86 4.69 -12.94
N ALA A 53 6.21 5.71 -13.73
CA ALA A 53 5.24 6.62 -14.33
C ALA A 53 4.59 5.99 -15.58
N ASN A 54 3.44 6.54 -15.97
CA ASN A 54 2.77 6.24 -17.24
C ASN A 54 2.50 4.74 -17.47
N LYS A 55 2.12 4.02 -16.40
CA LYS A 55 1.73 2.62 -16.49
C LYS A 55 0.45 2.48 -17.32
N PHE A 56 0.36 1.42 -18.10
CA PHE A 56 -0.78 1.12 -18.95
C PHE A 56 -1.03 -0.39 -19.02
N ILE A 57 -2.22 -0.76 -19.47
CA ILE A 57 -2.56 -2.16 -19.77
C ILE A 57 -1.77 -2.57 -21.00
N SER A 58 -0.76 -3.45 -20.84
CA SER A 58 0.16 -3.88 -21.90
C SER A 58 -0.37 -5.05 -22.72
N ALA A 59 -1.29 -5.82 -22.15
CA ALA A 59 -2.00 -6.89 -22.82
C ALA A 59 -3.41 -7.05 -22.22
N ILE A 60 -4.37 -7.39 -23.07
CA ILE A 60 -5.75 -7.75 -22.67
C ILE A 60 -6.44 -8.38 -23.89
N THR A 61 -7.30 -9.34 -23.64
CA THR A 61 -8.22 -9.89 -24.65
C THR A 61 -9.64 -9.60 -24.21
N ILE A 62 -10.43 -8.90 -25.05
CA ILE A 62 -11.86 -8.70 -24.81
C ILE A 62 -12.65 -9.92 -25.29
N LEU A 63 -13.65 -10.28 -24.52
CA LEU A 63 -14.52 -11.45 -24.71
C LEU A 63 -15.98 -11.00 -24.64
N ASP A 64 -16.87 -11.84 -25.12
CA ASP A 64 -18.31 -11.60 -25.03
C ASP A 64 -18.76 -11.41 -23.57
N ALA A 65 -19.87 -10.73 -23.40
CA ALA A 65 -20.54 -10.58 -22.11
C ALA A 65 -20.92 -11.96 -21.53
N THR A 66 -20.72 -12.12 -20.22
CA THR A 66 -21.10 -13.33 -19.48
C THR A 66 -22.28 -13.11 -18.52
N ASP A 67 -22.76 -11.87 -18.44
CA ASP A 67 -23.81 -11.41 -17.50
C ASP A 67 -25.20 -11.29 -18.15
N GLY A 68 -25.34 -11.67 -19.44
CA GLY A 68 -26.59 -11.57 -20.17
C GLY A 68 -26.90 -10.19 -20.76
N SER A 69 -25.98 -9.23 -20.69
CA SER A 69 -26.16 -7.89 -21.26
C SER A 69 -26.14 -7.86 -22.81
N GLY A 70 -25.69 -8.95 -23.44
CA GLY A 70 -25.70 -9.12 -24.90
C GLY A 70 -24.53 -8.47 -25.64
N GLY A 71 -23.53 -7.97 -24.93
CA GLY A 71 -22.32 -7.42 -25.54
C GLY A 71 -21.52 -8.51 -26.27
N LEU A 72 -21.21 -8.29 -27.56
CA LEU A 72 -20.41 -9.17 -28.40
C LEU A 72 -19.07 -8.51 -28.70
N ASN A 73 -17.97 -9.20 -28.43
CA ASN A 73 -16.60 -8.69 -28.61
C ASN A 73 -16.33 -8.27 -30.07
N THR A 74 -16.99 -8.90 -31.04
CA THR A 74 -16.87 -8.57 -32.48
C THR A 74 -17.39 -7.17 -32.83
N ASN A 75 -18.23 -6.57 -31.98
CA ASN A 75 -18.75 -5.20 -32.16
C ASN A 75 -17.78 -4.14 -31.65
N TYR A 76 -16.71 -4.53 -31.01
CA TYR A 76 -15.78 -3.64 -30.32
C TYR A 76 -14.33 -3.87 -30.74
N ASN A 77 -13.51 -2.85 -30.53
CA ASN A 77 -12.06 -2.93 -30.70
C ASN A 77 -11.37 -2.33 -29.49
N LEU A 78 -10.15 -2.77 -29.23
CA LEU A 78 -9.30 -2.19 -28.21
C LEU A 78 -8.81 -0.81 -28.64
N PRO A 79 -8.68 0.16 -27.72
CA PRO A 79 -7.92 1.38 -27.98
C PRO A 79 -6.42 1.06 -28.12
N SER A 80 -5.62 2.04 -28.48
CA SER A 80 -4.15 1.92 -28.30
C SER A 80 -3.83 1.62 -26.86
N LEU A 81 -3.02 0.58 -26.63
CA LEU A 81 -2.60 0.21 -25.26
C LEU A 81 -1.42 1.07 -24.85
N ASP A 82 -1.72 2.25 -24.35
CA ASP A 82 -0.79 3.25 -23.85
C ASP A 82 -1.36 3.97 -22.62
N ALA A 83 -0.54 4.82 -21.99
CA ALA A 83 -0.93 5.49 -20.75
C ALA A 83 -2.08 6.51 -20.91
N ALA A 84 -2.36 6.98 -22.12
CA ALA A 84 -3.46 7.91 -22.37
C ALA A 84 -4.81 7.20 -22.53
N ASN A 85 -4.80 5.98 -23.10
CA ASN A 85 -6.02 5.27 -23.52
C ASN A 85 -6.35 4.05 -22.66
N ALA A 86 -5.36 3.51 -21.94
CA ALA A 86 -5.52 2.33 -21.08
C ALA A 86 -4.69 2.48 -19.78
N PRO A 87 -4.86 3.57 -19.00
CA PRO A 87 -4.02 3.86 -17.84
C PRO A 87 -4.15 2.80 -16.73
N VAL A 88 -3.04 2.56 -16.01
CA VAL A 88 -2.99 1.71 -14.83
C VAL A 88 -2.48 2.51 -13.63
N THR A 89 -3.20 2.41 -12.52
CA THR A 89 -2.78 2.95 -11.22
C THR A 89 -2.47 1.79 -10.27
N ILE A 90 -1.26 1.78 -9.71
CA ILE A 90 -0.87 0.84 -8.65
C ILE A 90 -0.51 1.65 -7.42
N SER A 91 -1.24 1.42 -6.32
CA SER A 91 -0.99 2.07 -5.03
C SER A 91 -0.04 1.24 -4.17
N ALA A 92 0.73 1.90 -3.30
CA ALA A 92 1.65 1.22 -2.39
C ALA A 92 0.90 0.29 -1.42
N LYS A 93 1.50 -0.89 -1.16
CA LYS A 93 1.01 -1.80 -0.12
C LYS A 93 1.50 -1.34 1.24
N ALA A 94 0.60 -1.23 2.22
CA ALA A 94 0.98 -0.96 3.59
C ALA A 94 1.63 -2.21 4.21
N ILE A 95 2.84 -2.03 4.78
CA ILE A 95 3.54 -3.08 5.54
C ILE A 95 3.78 -2.62 6.97
N THR A 96 3.80 -3.59 7.89
CA THR A 96 3.91 -3.32 9.32
C THR A 96 5.27 -3.75 9.85
N MET A 97 5.70 -3.08 10.91
CA MET A 97 6.89 -3.43 11.68
C MET A 97 6.54 -3.79 13.12
N SER A 98 7.43 -4.51 13.77
CA SER A 98 7.36 -4.90 15.17
C SER A 98 8.74 -4.89 15.80
N GLY A 99 8.83 -5.20 17.09
CA GLY A 99 10.10 -5.40 17.81
C GLY A 99 10.64 -4.19 18.56
N LEU A 100 9.98 -3.02 18.45
CA LEU A 100 10.32 -1.87 19.30
C LEU A 100 9.59 -1.96 20.64
N THR A 101 10.26 -1.52 21.69
CA THR A 101 9.72 -1.37 23.04
C THR A 101 10.19 -0.05 23.63
N SER A 102 9.52 0.38 24.69
CA SER A 102 9.94 1.51 25.50
C SER A 102 9.82 1.16 26.98
N SER A 103 10.14 2.09 27.86
CA SER A 103 9.98 1.94 29.32
C SER A 103 9.41 3.23 29.91
N GLY A 104 8.77 3.12 31.07
CA GLY A 104 8.40 4.27 31.86
C GLY A 104 9.65 5.06 32.33
N LYS A 105 9.47 6.33 32.64
CA LYS A 105 10.54 7.20 33.16
C LYS A 105 10.08 8.01 34.37
N ILE A 106 11.03 8.57 35.06
CA ILE A 106 10.78 9.62 36.09
C ILE A 106 10.64 10.95 35.36
N TYR A 107 9.72 11.80 35.83
CA TYR A 107 9.49 13.15 35.30
C TYR A 107 10.77 13.96 35.15
N ASP A 108 11.04 14.40 33.92
CA ASP A 108 12.19 15.24 33.56
C ASP A 108 11.80 16.49 32.76
N GLY A 109 10.50 16.74 32.59
CA GLY A 109 9.96 17.91 31.86
C GLY A 109 9.92 17.72 30.34
N THR A 110 10.25 16.52 29.81
CA THR A 110 10.27 16.25 28.35
C THR A 110 9.33 15.11 27.98
N THR A 111 9.01 15.01 26.68
CA THR A 111 8.27 13.88 26.10
C THR A 111 9.19 12.78 25.55
N ASN A 112 10.51 12.92 25.62
CA ASN A 112 11.44 11.93 25.09
C ASN A 112 11.30 10.61 25.84
N ALA A 113 11.18 9.51 25.09
CA ALA A 113 11.15 8.14 25.63
C ALA A 113 12.39 7.35 25.22
N THR A 114 12.84 6.47 26.10
CA THR A 114 13.89 5.50 25.75
C THR A 114 13.29 4.41 24.86
N VAL A 115 13.90 4.18 23.70
CA VAL A 115 13.54 3.10 22.78
C VAL A 115 14.50 1.94 22.94
N ALA A 116 13.97 0.74 22.99
CA ALA A 116 14.72 -0.52 23.02
C ALA A 116 14.16 -1.49 21.96
N GLY A 117 14.89 -2.60 21.75
CA GLY A 117 14.56 -3.56 20.71
C GLY A 117 15.05 -3.16 19.32
N THR A 118 14.73 -3.98 18.35
CA THR A 118 15.09 -3.76 16.94
C THR A 118 13.86 -3.89 16.07
N ALA A 119 13.57 -2.86 15.29
CA ALA A 119 12.45 -2.89 14.35
C ALA A 119 12.68 -3.94 13.26
N SER A 120 11.68 -4.75 13.00
CA SER A 120 11.71 -5.77 11.96
C SER A 120 10.39 -5.79 11.17
N LEU A 121 10.48 -6.08 9.88
CA LEU A 121 9.31 -6.36 9.04
C LEU A 121 8.82 -7.78 9.30
N GLN A 122 7.56 -8.02 8.94
CA GLN A 122 7.03 -9.37 8.90
C GLN A 122 7.72 -10.20 7.80
N SER A 123 7.68 -11.53 7.91
CA SER A 123 8.21 -12.43 6.89
C SER A 123 7.54 -12.19 5.53
N ALA A 124 8.35 -12.12 4.48
CA ALA A 124 7.86 -11.93 3.12
C ALA A 124 7.02 -13.11 2.65
N ILE A 125 6.11 -12.84 1.73
CA ILE A 125 5.23 -13.82 1.09
C ILE A 125 5.41 -13.78 -0.43
N SER A 126 4.96 -14.83 -1.11
CA SER A 126 5.05 -14.90 -2.57
C SER A 126 4.14 -13.89 -3.26
N ALA A 127 4.62 -13.30 -4.36
CA ALA A 127 3.87 -12.36 -5.19
C ALA A 127 2.50 -12.93 -5.60
N GLY A 128 1.46 -12.09 -5.57
CA GLY A 128 0.08 -12.48 -5.89
C GLY A 128 -0.63 -13.29 -4.80
N THR A 129 -0.02 -13.47 -3.62
CA THR A 129 -0.64 -14.15 -2.47
C THR A 129 -0.92 -13.20 -1.32
N GLY A 130 -1.67 -13.66 -0.32
CA GLY A 130 -2.05 -12.85 0.83
C GLY A 130 -3.09 -11.78 0.50
N SER A 131 -3.11 -10.72 1.28
CA SER A 131 -4.03 -9.58 1.09
C SER A 131 -3.28 -8.25 1.09
N ALA A 132 -3.93 -7.20 0.59
CA ALA A 132 -3.38 -5.84 0.59
C ALA A 132 -3.16 -5.26 2.00
N SER A 133 -3.78 -5.87 3.02
CA SER A 133 -3.78 -5.41 4.42
C SER A 133 -3.09 -6.37 5.40
N ASP A 134 -2.39 -7.40 4.93
CA ASP A 134 -1.69 -8.37 5.79
C ASP A 134 -0.40 -7.84 6.43
N GLY A 135 0.07 -6.68 6.02
CA GLY A 135 1.26 -6.01 6.56
C GLY A 135 2.59 -6.64 6.13
N LYS A 136 2.59 -7.57 5.17
CA LYS A 136 3.78 -8.34 4.75
C LYS A 136 4.36 -7.82 3.43
N PRO A 137 5.69 -7.74 3.28
CA PRO A 137 6.32 -7.49 1.98
C PRO A 137 6.23 -8.73 1.08
N TYR A 138 6.51 -8.56 -0.22
CA TYR A 138 6.64 -9.67 -1.15
C TYR A 138 8.11 -10.08 -1.33
N ASP A 139 8.35 -11.39 -1.53
CA ASP A 139 9.67 -12.01 -1.66
C ASP A 139 10.40 -11.63 -2.97
N VAL A 140 9.68 -11.07 -3.93
CA VAL A 140 10.23 -10.52 -5.20
C VAL A 140 10.92 -9.16 -5.02
N ASP A 141 10.84 -8.58 -3.83
CA ASP A 141 11.41 -7.28 -3.50
C ASP A 141 12.45 -7.38 -2.40
N SER A 142 13.50 -6.56 -2.50
CA SER A 142 14.44 -6.35 -1.40
C SER A 142 13.98 -5.13 -0.61
N VAL A 143 13.45 -5.36 0.59
CA VAL A 143 12.93 -4.29 1.47
C VAL A 143 13.43 -4.50 2.89
N SER A 144 13.93 -3.44 3.50
CA SER A 144 14.36 -3.43 4.89
C SER A 144 14.05 -2.10 5.57
N ILE A 145 14.15 -2.08 6.91
CA ILE A 145 13.98 -0.86 7.70
C ILE A 145 15.33 -0.15 7.83
N THR A 146 15.30 1.19 7.76
CA THR A 146 16.45 2.07 8.01
C THR A 146 16.03 3.25 8.88
N GLY A 147 17.01 3.99 9.40
CA GLY A 147 16.80 5.14 10.27
C GLY A 147 17.08 4.82 11.74
N THR A 148 16.83 5.78 12.60
CA THR A 148 16.98 5.64 14.06
C THR A 148 15.61 5.82 14.70
N ALA A 149 15.18 4.80 15.46
CA ALA A 149 13.90 4.86 16.15
C ALA A 149 13.91 5.94 17.23
N VAL A 150 12.88 6.76 17.25
CA VAL A 150 12.63 7.81 18.25
C VAL A 150 11.31 7.51 18.95
N GLY A 151 11.34 7.49 20.29
CA GLY A 151 10.14 7.35 21.12
C GLY A 151 9.68 8.68 21.68
N THR A 152 8.39 8.95 21.63
CA THR A 152 7.81 10.19 22.14
C THR A 152 6.56 9.89 22.96
N TYR A 153 6.53 10.29 24.22
CA TYR A 153 5.31 10.24 25.02
C TYR A 153 4.24 11.16 24.46
N ASN A 154 2.99 10.76 24.58
CA ASN A 154 1.84 11.58 24.18
C ASN A 154 1.73 12.89 25.01
N ASP A 155 2.26 12.90 26.24
CA ASP A 155 2.36 14.09 27.10
C ASP A 155 3.61 14.01 27.98
N LYS A 156 4.09 15.17 28.48
CA LYS A 156 5.20 15.26 29.45
C LYS A 156 4.72 15.12 30.89
N ASP A 157 3.43 15.37 31.17
CA ASP A 157 2.90 15.46 32.52
C ASP A 157 2.50 14.07 33.05
N VAL A 158 2.76 13.82 34.32
CA VAL A 158 2.63 12.50 34.96
C VAL A 158 1.22 11.91 34.84
N PHE A 159 0.18 12.73 34.94
CA PHE A 159 -1.21 12.25 34.89
C PHE A 159 -1.71 11.99 33.46
N ASP A 160 -1.10 12.63 32.47
CA ASP A 160 -1.58 12.60 31.07
C ASP A 160 -0.72 11.68 30.18
N ALA A 161 0.53 11.40 30.59
CA ALA A 161 1.43 10.49 29.91
C ALA A 161 0.96 9.03 30.05
N SER A 162 0.56 8.41 28.96
CA SER A 162 0.01 7.04 28.92
C SER A 162 0.53 6.17 27.80
N THR A 163 1.03 6.77 26.70
CA THR A 163 1.53 6.04 25.53
C THR A 163 2.82 6.65 24.99
N VAL A 164 3.61 5.81 24.31
CA VAL A 164 4.82 6.19 23.59
C VAL A 164 4.64 5.83 22.11
N ALA A 165 4.64 6.84 21.25
CA ALA A 165 4.67 6.66 19.80
C ALA A 165 6.09 6.49 19.30
N PHE A 166 6.27 5.67 18.24
CA PHE A 166 7.56 5.44 17.61
C PHE A 166 7.62 6.09 16.23
N SER A 167 8.74 6.73 15.92
CA SER A 167 9.00 7.42 14.65
C SER A 167 10.48 7.31 14.23
N GLY A 168 10.88 8.02 13.15
CA GLY A 168 12.27 8.10 12.70
C GLY A 168 12.74 6.92 11.84
N LEU A 169 11.85 5.97 11.50
CA LEU A 169 12.15 4.82 10.66
C LEU A 169 11.53 4.97 9.26
N SER A 170 12.17 4.39 8.27
CA SER A 170 11.72 4.38 6.87
C SER A 170 12.11 3.07 6.20
N LEU A 171 11.60 2.85 4.98
CA LEU A 171 11.95 1.70 4.17
C LEU A 171 13.15 2.01 3.28
N THR A 172 13.96 0.98 3.01
CA THR A 172 15.07 1.01 2.06
C THR A 172 15.14 -0.30 1.28
N GLY A 173 15.91 -0.33 0.19
CA GLY A 173 16.04 -1.47 -0.69
C GLY A 173 15.38 -1.25 -2.06
N SER A 174 15.68 -2.11 -3.03
CA SER A 174 15.29 -1.92 -4.44
C SER A 174 13.77 -1.95 -4.68
N GLY A 175 13.01 -2.59 -3.80
CA GLY A 175 11.54 -2.65 -3.88
C GLY A 175 10.82 -1.71 -2.91
N SER A 176 11.54 -0.91 -2.11
CA SER A 176 10.94 -0.12 -1.02
C SER A 176 9.87 0.86 -1.48
N GLY A 177 9.97 1.41 -2.69
CA GLY A 177 8.99 2.33 -3.26
C GLY A 177 7.63 1.72 -3.59
N ASN A 178 7.51 0.39 -3.52
CA ASN A 178 6.24 -0.33 -3.70
C ASN A 178 5.41 -0.41 -2.41
N TYR A 179 5.95 0.07 -1.29
CA TYR A 179 5.35 -0.06 0.03
C TYR A 179 5.26 1.27 0.77
N SER A 180 4.32 1.33 1.69
CA SER A 180 4.26 2.33 2.75
C SER A 180 4.48 1.65 4.09
N LEU A 181 5.38 2.18 4.92
CA LEU A 181 5.60 1.67 6.27
C LEU A 181 4.54 2.24 7.20
N SER A 182 3.74 1.36 7.80
CA SER A 182 2.84 1.75 8.88
C SER A 182 3.64 1.98 10.16
N ASN A 183 3.24 2.96 10.95
CA ASN A 183 3.88 3.20 12.25
C ASN A 183 3.80 1.94 13.13
N HIS A 184 4.82 1.75 13.97
CA HIS A 184 4.77 0.76 15.04
C HIS A 184 3.61 1.10 15.99
N ALA A 185 2.94 0.09 16.52
CA ALA A 185 1.91 0.31 17.54
C ALA A 185 2.50 1.03 18.76
N ASP A 186 1.76 1.98 19.30
CA ASP A 186 2.18 2.71 20.49
C ASP A 186 2.34 1.76 21.68
N ALA A 187 3.37 2.00 22.50
CA ALA A 187 3.59 1.27 23.73
C ALA A 187 2.88 1.97 24.90
N SER A 188 2.25 1.19 25.79
CA SER A 188 1.61 1.75 27.00
C SER A 188 2.63 1.94 28.10
N HIS A 189 3.01 3.19 28.39
CA HIS A 189 3.94 3.55 29.46
C HIS A 189 3.57 4.90 30.08
N THR A 190 3.93 5.07 31.36
CA THR A 190 3.64 6.28 32.13
C THR A 190 4.92 6.98 32.58
N ILE A 191 4.78 8.24 32.96
CA ILE A 191 5.82 9.02 33.62
C ILE A 191 5.52 9.04 35.12
N SER A 192 6.51 8.71 35.95
CA SER A 192 6.39 8.72 37.42
C SER A 192 6.78 10.08 38.00
N VAL A 193 6.24 10.41 39.16
CA VAL A 193 6.59 11.65 39.88
C VAL A 193 8.08 11.69 40.20
N LYS A 194 8.68 12.87 40.08
CA LYS A 194 10.04 13.10 40.51
C LYS A 194 10.05 13.45 42.01
N PRO A 195 10.78 12.68 42.85
CA PRO A 195 10.93 13.02 44.24
C PRO A 195 11.63 14.38 44.40
N VAL A 196 11.15 15.18 45.32
CA VAL A 196 11.82 16.43 45.77
C VAL A 196 12.25 16.28 47.22
N SER A 197 13.47 16.71 47.54
CA SER A 197 13.97 16.73 48.89
C SER A 197 14.09 18.17 49.37
N VAL A 198 13.74 18.42 50.61
CA VAL A 198 13.97 19.70 51.31
C VAL A 198 15.21 19.52 52.17
N SER A 199 16.22 20.38 51.99
CA SER A 199 17.42 20.42 52.82
C SER A 199 17.54 21.81 53.44
N GLY A 200 18.09 21.91 54.66
CA GLY A 200 18.37 23.18 55.32
C GLY A 200 17.27 23.73 56.22
N LEU A 201 16.54 22.84 56.92
CA LEU A 201 15.74 23.23 58.09
C LEU A 201 16.60 23.23 59.34
#